data_aae2a5f4c7a7f4324d0582effc307e9a
#
_entry.id   aae2a5f4c7a7f4324d0582effc307e9a
#
_cell.length_a   1.000
_cell.length_b   1.000
_cell.length_c   1.000
_cell.angle_alpha   90.00
_cell.angle_beta   90.00
_cell.angle_gamma   90.00
#
_symmetry.space_group_name_H-M   'P 1'
#
loop_
_entity.id
_entity.type
_entity.pdbx_description
1 polymer ?
#
loop_
_entity_poly.entity_id
_entity_poly.type
_entity_poly.pdbx_seq_one_letter_code
_entity_poly.pdbx_strand_id
1 'polypeptide(L)'
;MSSIAVFLVLGGATALAASQLGKNSVGSKQLKKNSVTAAKLKNKAITTSKIADKAVTGAKVADGSLTGANINAGSLGTVPSAKHATSADSASGLTTLPSGRSESGFYAAGGGESEEGYIAQGITFQQPLANPIPKGNVEWLREGETSSSCPGVGRAVPNHLCLYDNEESEVSLCCIYDFAFNEPAADKNGFIVYWEPEGNGSFVSGEWTVTAP
;
A
#
# COMPACT_ATOMS: atom_id res chain seq x y z
N MET A 1 68.06 -37.09 -42.98
CA MET A 1 66.82 -36.24 -43.04
C MET A 1 67.22 -34.88 -42.57
N SER A 2 66.94 -33.84 -43.36
CA SER A 2 67.36 -32.48 -43.05
C SER A 2 66.64 -31.99 -41.80
N SER A 3 67.36 -31.37 -40.87
CA SER A 3 66.84 -30.74 -39.65
C SER A 3 65.70 -29.73 -39.91
N ILE A 4 65.65 -29.17 -41.09
CA ILE A 4 64.61 -28.26 -41.58
C ILE A 4 63.27 -29.00 -41.75
N ALA A 5 63.25 -30.23 -42.19
CA ALA A 5 62.05 -31.03 -42.41
C ALA A 5 61.38 -31.38 -41.01
N VAL A 6 62.19 -31.62 -39.99
CA VAL A 6 61.73 -31.92 -38.65
C VAL A 6 61.12 -30.63 -38.00
N PHE A 7 61.75 -29.49 -38.26
CA PHE A 7 61.20 -28.21 -37.76
C PHE A 7 59.85 -27.80 -38.40
N LEU A 8 59.67 -28.06 -39.69
CA LEU A 8 58.43 -27.80 -40.41
C LEU A 8 57.30 -28.72 -39.96
N VAL A 9 57.58 -29.98 -39.65
CA VAL A 9 56.56 -30.94 -39.19
C VAL A 9 56.16 -30.63 -37.74
N LEU A 10 57.12 -30.29 -36.90
CA LEU A 10 56.82 -29.96 -35.50
C LEU A 10 56.21 -28.57 -35.36
N GLY A 11 56.60 -27.58 -36.14
CA GLY A 11 56.06 -26.20 -36.10
C GLY A 11 54.68 -26.09 -36.76
N GLY A 12 54.49 -26.80 -37.86
CA GLY A 12 53.22 -26.82 -38.60
C GLY A 12 52.08 -27.51 -37.87
N ALA A 13 52.42 -28.62 -37.18
CA ALA A 13 51.41 -29.36 -36.40
C ALA A 13 50.84 -28.56 -35.23
N THR A 14 51.63 -27.70 -34.58
CA THR A 14 51.16 -26.85 -33.47
C THR A 14 50.29 -25.66 -33.91
N ALA A 15 50.58 -25.17 -35.15
CA ALA A 15 49.75 -24.06 -35.69
C ALA A 15 48.36 -24.52 -36.16
N LEU A 16 48.25 -25.75 -36.68
CA LEU A 16 46.97 -26.31 -37.10
C LEU A 16 46.08 -26.76 -35.90
N ALA A 17 46.65 -27.16 -34.77
CA ALA A 17 45.90 -27.58 -33.62
C ALA A 17 45.11 -26.42 -32.97
N ALA A 18 45.56 -25.17 -33.15
CA ALA A 18 44.87 -24.00 -32.61
C ALA A 18 43.63 -23.60 -33.45
N SER A 19 43.55 -24.02 -34.72
CA SER A 19 42.44 -23.61 -35.62
C SER A 19 41.32 -24.67 -35.73
N GLN A 20 41.50 -25.86 -35.14
CA GLN A 20 40.54 -26.96 -35.24
C GLN A 20 40.03 -27.47 -33.89
N LEU A 21 39.68 -26.54 -33.00
CA LEU A 21 38.93 -26.92 -31.82
C LEU A 21 37.54 -27.39 -32.25
N GLY A 22 37.25 -28.67 -32.12
CA GLY A 22 35.95 -29.23 -32.42
C GLY A 22 34.85 -28.56 -31.57
N LYS A 23 33.64 -28.59 -32.07
CA LYS A 23 32.48 -28.09 -31.31
C LYS A 23 32.44 -28.78 -29.93
N ASN A 24 32.28 -28.00 -28.88
CA ASN A 24 32.26 -28.46 -27.47
C ASN A 24 33.59 -29.09 -26.96
N SER A 25 34.70 -28.82 -27.57
CA SER A 25 36.03 -29.35 -27.17
C SER A 25 36.59 -28.65 -25.92
N VAL A 26 36.07 -27.47 -25.54
CA VAL A 26 36.52 -26.73 -24.36
C VAL A 26 35.51 -26.92 -23.24
N GLY A 27 35.84 -27.77 -22.29
CA GLY A 27 35.02 -28.03 -21.10
C GLY A 27 35.61 -27.41 -19.84
N SER A 28 35.02 -27.70 -18.70
CA SER A 28 35.44 -27.17 -17.41
C SER A 28 36.89 -27.52 -17.03
N LYS A 29 37.41 -28.65 -17.52
CA LYS A 29 38.79 -29.07 -17.28
C LYS A 29 39.83 -28.21 -18.03
N GLN A 30 39.45 -27.64 -19.16
CA GLN A 30 40.32 -26.77 -19.95
C GLN A 30 40.27 -25.31 -19.52
N LEU A 31 39.20 -24.92 -18.77
CA LEU A 31 39.05 -23.57 -18.25
C LEU A 31 39.55 -23.48 -16.81
N LYS A 32 40.68 -22.81 -16.61
CA LYS A 32 41.14 -22.52 -15.23
C LYS A 32 40.19 -21.54 -14.55
N LYS A 33 40.13 -21.60 -13.20
CA LYS A 33 39.36 -20.66 -12.41
C LYS A 33 39.70 -19.20 -12.82
N ASN A 34 38.69 -18.41 -13.03
CA ASN A 34 38.81 -17.00 -13.45
C ASN A 34 39.45 -16.76 -14.83
N SER A 35 39.57 -17.78 -15.68
CA SER A 35 40.15 -17.62 -17.00
C SER A 35 39.24 -16.87 -17.99
N VAL A 36 37.94 -16.82 -17.75
CA VAL A 36 36.97 -16.04 -18.53
C VAL A 36 36.72 -14.74 -17.80
N THR A 37 37.32 -13.67 -18.32
CA THR A 37 37.13 -12.31 -17.78
C THR A 37 36.16 -11.50 -18.63
N ALA A 38 35.68 -10.35 -18.11
CA ALA A 38 34.80 -9.45 -18.85
C ALA A 38 35.40 -9.06 -20.24
N ALA A 39 36.70 -8.84 -20.32
CA ALA A 39 37.39 -8.50 -21.57
C ALA A 39 37.33 -9.60 -22.63
N LYS A 40 37.12 -10.85 -22.23
CA LYS A 40 36.98 -12.01 -23.13
C LYS A 40 35.54 -12.27 -23.55
N LEU A 41 34.59 -11.57 -22.98
CA LEU A 41 33.18 -11.64 -23.34
C LEU A 41 32.81 -10.41 -24.15
N LYS A 42 32.42 -10.61 -25.40
CA LYS A 42 31.87 -9.50 -26.21
C LYS A 42 30.54 -9.05 -25.64
N ASN A 43 30.21 -7.77 -25.84
CA ASN A 43 28.92 -7.24 -25.47
C ASN A 43 27.79 -8.09 -26.06
N LYS A 44 26.77 -8.40 -25.27
CA LYS A 44 25.64 -9.26 -25.65
C LYS A 44 26.02 -10.73 -25.95
N ALA A 45 27.22 -11.19 -25.60
CA ALA A 45 27.63 -12.58 -25.81
C ALA A 45 26.85 -13.56 -24.92
N ILE A 46 26.38 -13.12 -23.77
CA ILE A 46 25.55 -13.91 -22.87
C ILE A 46 24.08 -13.49 -23.09
N THR A 47 23.35 -14.38 -23.72
CA THR A 47 21.90 -14.22 -23.93
C THR A 47 21.10 -15.03 -22.91
N THR A 48 19.80 -14.78 -22.81
CA THR A 48 18.92 -15.51 -21.90
C THR A 48 19.00 -17.03 -22.10
N SER A 49 19.10 -17.51 -23.35
CA SER A 49 19.18 -18.92 -23.64
C SER A 49 20.50 -19.60 -23.19
N LYS A 50 21.50 -18.80 -22.78
CA LYS A 50 22.78 -19.30 -22.26
C LYS A 50 22.83 -19.30 -20.73
N ILE A 51 21.80 -18.78 -20.08
CA ILE A 51 21.63 -18.81 -18.65
C ILE A 51 20.51 -19.80 -18.32
N ALA A 52 20.87 -20.88 -17.67
CA ALA A 52 19.86 -21.85 -17.23
C ALA A 52 18.87 -21.21 -16.24
N ASP A 53 17.65 -21.71 -16.21
CA ASP A 53 16.65 -21.27 -15.24
C ASP A 53 17.19 -21.37 -13.81
N LYS A 54 16.91 -20.35 -12.98
CA LYS A 54 17.39 -20.26 -11.60
C LYS A 54 18.91 -20.24 -11.43
N ALA A 55 19.69 -20.11 -12.50
CA ALA A 55 21.15 -20.06 -12.42
C ALA A 55 21.66 -18.76 -11.77
N VAL A 56 20.91 -17.66 -11.85
CA VAL A 56 21.21 -16.39 -11.19
C VAL A 56 20.42 -16.32 -9.87
N THR A 57 21.13 -16.48 -8.78
CA THR A 57 20.56 -16.34 -7.42
C THR A 57 20.97 -15.00 -6.80
N GLY A 58 20.32 -14.58 -5.70
CA GLY A 58 20.67 -13.34 -4.99
C GLY A 58 22.15 -13.22 -4.67
N ALA A 59 22.80 -14.33 -4.28
CA ALA A 59 24.24 -14.34 -3.98
C ALA A 59 25.16 -14.07 -5.19
N LYS A 60 24.60 -14.08 -6.41
CA LYS A 60 25.34 -13.77 -7.66
C LYS A 60 25.08 -12.38 -8.19
N VAL A 61 24.22 -11.63 -7.49
CA VAL A 61 23.91 -10.25 -7.81
C VAL A 61 24.48 -9.39 -6.68
N ALA A 62 25.40 -8.49 -7.00
CA ALA A 62 25.97 -7.61 -6.00
C ALA A 62 24.90 -6.68 -5.41
N ASP A 63 24.96 -6.43 -4.11
CA ASP A 63 24.04 -5.53 -3.43
C ASP A 63 24.05 -4.14 -4.09
N GLY A 64 22.86 -3.59 -4.32
CA GLY A 64 22.69 -2.29 -4.96
C GLY A 64 22.99 -2.25 -6.48
N SER A 65 23.35 -3.38 -7.11
CA SER A 65 23.64 -3.41 -8.56
C SER A 65 22.40 -3.42 -9.46
N LEU A 66 21.22 -3.71 -8.91
CA LEU A 66 19.95 -3.62 -9.61
C LEU A 66 19.20 -2.38 -9.20
N THR A 67 18.79 -1.59 -10.16
CA THR A 67 17.97 -0.38 -9.96
C THR A 67 16.60 -0.58 -10.61
N GLY A 68 15.67 0.34 -10.38
CA GLY A 68 14.35 0.31 -11.03
C GLY A 68 14.43 0.29 -12.56
N ALA A 69 15.50 0.80 -13.16
CA ALA A 69 15.72 0.74 -14.60
C ALA A 69 16.07 -0.68 -15.10
N ASN A 70 16.53 -1.55 -14.22
CA ASN A 70 16.93 -2.93 -14.53
C ASN A 70 15.82 -3.94 -14.25
N ILE A 71 14.73 -3.50 -13.59
CA ILE A 71 13.66 -4.37 -13.12
C ILE A 71 12.33 -3.91 -13.72
N ASN A 72 11.64 -4.81 -14.40
CA ASN A 72 10.26 -4.56 -14.79
C ASN A 72 9.34 -4.79 -13.57
N ALA A 73 8.99 -3.71 -12.87
CA ALA A 73 8.16 -3.78 -11.67
C ALA A 73 6.80 -4.44 -11.91
N GLY A 74 6.21 -4.28 -13.11
CA GLY A 74 4.93 -4.89 -13.47
C GLY A 74 4.97 -6.42 -13.57
N SER A 75 6.17 -7.03 -13.68
CA SER A 75 6.33 -8.49 -13.73
C SER A 75 6.72 -9.12 -12.39
N LEU A 76 6.87 -8.32 -11.33
CA LEU A 76 7.34 -8.82 -10.04
C LEU A 76 6.26 -9.48 -9.20
N GLY A 77 5.03 -9.60 -9.59
CA GLY A 77 3.99 -10.16 -8.75
C GLY A 77 3.86 -9.43 -7.39
N THR A 78 3.10 -10.01 -6.46
CA THR A 78 2.97 -9.44 -5.11
C THR A 78 4.26 -9.59 -4.32
N VAL A 79 4.87 -8.49 -3.90
CA VAL A 79 6.04 -8.47 -3.00
C VAL A 79 5.52 -8.52 -1.56
N PRO A 80 5.64 -9.65 -0.82
CA PRO A 80 5.01 -9.82 0.49
C PRO A 80 5.54 -8.87 1.58
N SER A 81 6.63 -8.18 1.34
CA SER A 81 7.30 -7.32 2.32
C SER A 81 7.78 -6.01 1.72
N ALA A 82 6.93 -5.30 0.98
CA ALA A 82 7.18 -3.89 0.72
C ALA A 82 6.99 -3.13 2.04
N LYS A 83 8.00 -3.12 2.90
CA LYS A 83 7.94 -2.51 4.24
C LYS A 83 7.79 -0.99 4.23
N HIS A 84 8.04 -0.34 3.12
CA HIS A 84 7.89 1.11 2.97
C HIS A 84 7.55 1.46 1.53
N ALA A 85 6.29 1.64 1.23
CA ALA A 85 5.92 2.62 0.23
C ALA A 85 6.14 3.99 0.90
N THR A 86 7.30 4.60 0.72
CA THR A 86 7.64 5.92 1.29
C THR A 86 6.91 7.07 0.60
N SER A 87 6.18 6.79 -0.44
CA SER A 87 5.12 7.62 -0.97
C SER A 87 4.13 6.69 -1.67
N ALA A 88 2.98 6.50 -1.10
CA ALA A 88 1.80 6.26 -1.90
C ALA A 88 1.58 7.57 -2.68
N ASP A 89 2.32 7.74 -3.78
CA ASP A 89 2.00 8.75 -4.78
C ASP A 89 0.62 8.40 -5.31
N SER A 90 -0.31 9.16 -4.83
CA SER A 90 -1.74 8.98 -4.92
C SER A 90 -2.28 7.76 -4.16
N ALA A 91 -2.81 8.03 -3.00
CA ALA A 91 -4.00 7.33 -2.52
C ALA A 91 -5.19 7.50 -3.51
N SER A 92 -4.95 7.59 -4.80
CA SER A 92 -5.97 7.46 -5.85
C SER A 92 -6.49 6.03 -5.98
N GLY A 93 -6.07 5.18 -5.05
CA GLY A 93 -6.63 3.90 -4.75
C GLY A 93 -6.87 3.75 -3.26
N LEU A 94 -7.23 4.82 -2.53
CA LEU A 94 -8.00 4.65 -1.32
C LEU A 94 -9.29 3.95 -1.73
N THR A 95 -9.17 2.63 -1.76
CA THR A 95 -10.32 1.76 -1.80
C THR A 95 -11.24 2.19 -0.67
N THR A 96 -12.52 2.17 -0.94
CA THR A 96 -13.55 2.32 0.09
C THR A 96 -13.18 1.51 1.32
N LEU A 97 -13.61 1.96 2.48
CA LEU A 97 -13.44 1.22 3.73
C LEU A 97 -13.95 -0.21 3.52
N PRO A 98 -13.11 -1.25 3.70
CA PRO A 98 -13.52 -2.62 3.43
C PRO A 98 -14.70 -3.04 4.30
N SER A 99 -15.61 -3.86 3.75
CA SER A 99 -16.78 -4.39 4.47
C SER A 99 -16.43 -4.92 5.85
N GLY A 100 -17.17 -4.56 6.86
CA GLY A 100 -16.98 -4.93 8.26
C GLY A 100 -15.77 -4.26 8.95
N ARG A 101 -15.04 -3.38 8.27
CA ARG A 101 -13.98 -2.58 8.89
C ARG A 101 -14.57 -1.29 9.43
N SER A 102 -14.04 -0.85 10.56
CA SER A 102 -14.44 0.39 11.23
C SER A 102 -13.35 1.43 11.12
N GLU A 103 -13.76 2.68 11.06
CA GLU A 103 -12.94 3.83 11.38
C GLU A 103 -13.62 4.69 12.45
N SER A 104 -12.83 5.44 13.18
CA SER A 104 -13.28 6.26 14.29
C SER A 104 -12.53 7.58 14.31
N GLY A 105 -13.12 8.56 14.92
CA GLY A 105 -12.50 9.86 15.10
C GLY A 105 -13.16 10.63 16.25
N PHE A 106 -12.71 11.85 16.43
CA PHE A 106 -13.20 12.77 17.45
C PHE A 106 -13.99 13.89 16.81
N TYR A 107 -14.91 14.45 17.58
CA TYR A 107 -15.54 15.73 17.30
C TYR A 107 -15.52 16.59 18.54
N ALA A 108 -15.47 17.89 18.31
CA ALA A 108 -15.66 18.88 19.35
C ALA A 108 -16.23 20.14 18.71
N ALA A 109 -17.30 20.62 19.27
CA ALA A 109 -17.96 21.82 18.79
C ALA A 109 -18.41 22.66 19.98
N GLY A 110 -18.37 23.96 19.84
CA GLY A 110 -18.76 24.86 20.90
C GLY A 110 -18.92 26.28 20.39
N GLY A 111 -19.54 27.10 21.15
CA GLY A 111 -19.86 28.50 20.86
C GLY A 111 -21.36 28.72 20.87
N GLY A 112 -21.75 29.95 20.67
CA GLY A 112 -23.12 30.40 20.73
C GLY A 112 -23.35 31.25 21.97
N GLU A 113 -23.88 32.44 21.74
CA GLU A 113 -24.24 33.39 22.78
C GLU A 113 -25.77 33.51 22.97
N SER A 114 -26.54 32.69 22.26
CA SER A 114 -28.01 32.81 22.29
C SER A 114 -28.70 31.48 22.06
N GLU A 115 -29.88 31.35 22.58
CA GLU A 115 -30.80 30.24 22.38
C GLU A 115 -31.31 30.10 20.92
N GLU A 116 -30.86 30.99 20.03
CA GLU A 116 -31.23 30.98 18.62
C GLU A 116 -30.01 30.68 17.75
N GLY A 117 -29.93 29.47 17.22
CA GLY A 117 -28.86 29.06 16.32
C GLY A 117 -28.51 27.59 16.47
N TYR A 118 -27.52 27.17 15.67
CA TYR A 118 -26.97 25.83 15.71
C TYR A 118 -25.46 25.87 15.80
N ILE A 119 -24.93 24.96 16.57
CA ILE A 119 -23.51 24.61 16.49
C ILE A 119 -23.40 23.44 15.51
N ALA A 120 -22.59 23.57 14.48
CA ALA A 120 -22.48 22.55 13.45
C ALA A 120 -21.04 22.13 13.23
N GLN A 121 -20.84 20.86 12.99
CA GLN A 121 -19.55 20.32 12.59
C GLN A 121 -19.71 19.30 11.46
N GLY A 122 -18.97 19.51 10.37
CA GLY A 122 -18.80 18.54 9.32
C GLY A 122 -17.66 17.57 9.66
N ILE A 123 -17.92 16.29 9.51
CA ILE A 123 -16.95 15.22 9.75
C ILE A 123 -16.75 14.46 8.46
N THR A 124 -15.49 14.32 8.04
CA THR A 124 -15.11 13.59 6.83
C THR A 124 -14.43 12.29 7.21
N PHE A 125 -14.87 11.20 6.62
CA PHE A 125 -14.23 9.89 6.76
C PHE A 125 -12.85 9.89 6.12
N GLN A 126 -11.90 9.18 6.73
CA GLN A 126 -10.55 9.02 6.16
C GLN A 126 -10.58 8.14 4.91
N GLN A 127 -11.43 7.12 4.94
CA GLN A 127 -11.72 6.27 3.79
C GLN A 127 -13.22 6.36 3.46
N PRO A 128 -13.58 6.62 2.19
CA PRO A 128 -14.98 6.68 1.82
C PRO A 128 -15.65 5.32 1.98
N LEU A 129 -16.93 5.31 2.32
CA LEU A 129 -17.74 4.09 2.34
C LEU A 129 -18.14 3.69 0.92
N ALA A 130 -18.38 2.40 0.70
CA ALA A 130 -18.95 1.92 -0.57
C ALA A 130 -20.38 2.43 -0.78
N ASN A 131 -21.17 2.50 0.29
CA ASN A 131 -22.54 2.99 0.33
C ASN A 131 -22.75 3.95 1.49
N PRO A 132 -23.70 4.91 1.39
CA PRO A 132 -24.09 5.76 2.51
C PRO A 132 -24.66 4.92 3.67
N ILE A 133 -24.58 5.46 4.89
CA ILE A 133 -25.25 4.86 6.04
C ILE A 133 -26.73 5.32 6.03
N PRO A 134 -27.66 4.37 5.97
CA PRO A 134 -29.09 4.70 5.84
C PRO A 134 -29.69 5.20 7.15
N LYS A 135 -30.81 5.89 7.01
CA LYS A 135 -31.66 6.26 8.16
C LYS A 135 -32.01 5.03 9.00
N GLY A 136 -31.85 5.17 10.31
CA GLY A 136 -32.09 4.06 11.26
C GLY A 136 -30.83 3.27 11.63
N ASN A 137 -29.70 3.53 10.94
CA ASN A 137 -28.41 2.94 11.25
C ASN A 137 -27.44 4.03 11.78
N VAL A 138 -27.95 5.14 12.21
CA VAL A 138 -27.22 6.23 12.86
C VAL A 138 -27.74 6.35 14.28
N GLU A 139 -26.87 6.18 15.25
CA GLU A 139 -27.21 6.27 16.67
C GLU A 139 -26.33 7.31 17.35
N TRP A 140 -26.96 8.08 18.22
CA TRP A 140 -26.28 9.00 19.12
C TRP A 140 -26.48 8.50 20.56
N LEU A 141 -25.38 8.42 21.28
CA LEU A 141 -25.29 7.87 22.63
C LEU A 141 -24.63 8.90 23.55
N ARG A 142 -25.22 9.11 24.70
CA ARG A 142 -24.65 9.98 25.75
C ARG A 142 -23.52 9.26 26.48
N GLU A 143 -22.79 10.01 27.28
CA GLU A 143 -21.69 9.48 28.09
C GLU A 143 -22.09 8.20 28.84
N GLY A 144 -21.31 7.13 28.57
CA GLY A 144 -21.51 5.81 29.17
C GLY A 144 -22.65 4.98 28.60
N GLU A 145 -23.40 5.49 27.62
CA GLU A 145 -24.44 4.71 26.96
C GLU A 145 -23.86 3.80 25.87
N THR A 146 -24.52 2.68 25.66
CA THR A 146 -24.20 1.72 24.59
C THR A 146 -25.48 1.08 24.08
N SER A 147 -25.45 0.59 22.86
CA SER A 147 -26.54 -0.21 22.28
C SER A 147 -25.98 -1.50 21.67
N SER A 148 -26.90 -2.36 21.22
CA SER A 148 -26.48 -3.57 20.49
C SER A 148 -25.78 -3.28 19.17
N SER A 149 -26.10 -2.16 18.53
CA SER A 149 -25.47 -1.72 17.27
C SER A 149 -24.22 -0.89 17.52
N CYS A 150 -24.17 -0.20 18.65
CA CYS A 150 -23.11 0.71 19.07
C CYS A 150 -22.55 0.31 20.45
N PRO A 151 -21.83 -0.82 20.57
CA PRO A 151 -21.36 -1.35 21.86
C PRO A 151 -20.14 -0.64 22.42
N GLY A 152 -19.67 0.42 21.77
CA GLY A 152 -18.54 1.25 22.19
C GLY A 152 -17.69 1.73 21.01
N VAL A 153 -16.84 2.70 21.27
CA VAL A 153 -15.95 3.29 20.25
C VAL A 153 -15.14 2.22 19.54
N GLY A 154 -15.05 2.31 18.23
CA GLY A 154 -14.37 1.33 17.37
C GLY A 154 -15.12 0.02 17.16
N ARG A 155 -16.36 -0.11 17.62
CA ARG A 155 -17.10 -1.38 17.64
C ARG A 155 -18.51 -1.30 17.07
N ALA A 156 -18.85 -0.33 16.27
CA ALA A 156 -20.14 -0.31 15.60
C ALA A 156 -20.36 -1.57 14.79
N VAL A 157 -21.59 -2.10 14.76
CA VAL A 157 -21.89 -3.23 13.87
C VAL A 157 -21.84 -2.79 12.40
N PRO A 158 -21.67 -3.70 11.43
CA PRO A 158 -21.62 -3.32 10.03
C PRO A 158 -22.79 -2.45 9.59
N ASN A 159 -22.51 -1.46 8.72
CA ASN A 159 -23.47 -0.51 8.20
C ASN A 159 -24.10 0.42 9.26
N HIS A 160 -23.36 0.76 10.33
CA HIS A 160 -23.80 1.70 11.35
C HIS A 160 -22.80 2.82 11.57
N LEU A 161 -23.35 3.99 11.93
CA LEU A 161 -22.64 5.15 12.44
C LEU A 161 -23.08 5.39 13.88
N CYS A 162 -22.14 5.41 14.79
CA CYS A 162 -22.33 5.64 16.22
C CYS A 162 -21.61 6.93 16.63
N LEU A 163 -22.30 7.82 17.30
CA LEU A 163 -21.73 8.99 17.96
C LEU A 163 -21.83 8.79 19.47
N TYR A 164 -20.74 9.05 20.16
CA TYR A 164 -20.62 8.92 21.61
C TYR A 164 -20.21 10.27 22.19
N ASP A 165 -21.08 10.91 22.94
CA ASP A 165 -20.72 12.12 23.66
C ASP A 165 -19.88 11.76 24.89
N ASN A 166 -18.74 12.44 25.04
CA ASN A 166 -17.87 12.30 26.21
C ASN A 166 -18.11 13.43 27.21
N GLU A 167 -18.42 14.61 26.71
CA GLU A 167 -18.65 15.80 27.53
C GLU A 167 -19.59 16.74 26.79
N GLU A 168 -20.67 17.12 27.45
CA GLU A 168 -21.65 18.07 26.92
C GLU A 168 -22.00 19.11 28.00
N SER A 169 -22.20 20.36 27.61
CA SER A 169 -22.65 21.43 28.47
C SER A 169 -23.60 22.35 27.72
N GLU A 170 -24.81 22.49 28.25
CA GLU A 170 -25.84 23.40 27.73
C GLU A 170 -26.07 23.24 26.22
N VAL A 171 -26.13 22.00 25.75
CA VAL A 171 -26.44 21.64 24.35
C VAL A 171 -27.40 20.47 24.30
N SER A 172 -28.19 20.41 23.26
CA SER A 172 -28.92 19.20 22.84
C SER A 172 -28.63 18.84 21.41
N LEU A 173 -28.60 17.53 21.09
CA LEU A 173 -28.46 17.10 19.72
C LEU A 173 -29.73 17.45 18.95
N CYS A 174 -29.58 18.22 17.86
CA CYS A 174 -30.66 18.41 16.90
C CYS A 174 -30.66 17.24 15.89
N CYS A 175 -29.63 17.15 15.14
CA CYS A 175 -29.75 16.44 13.88
C CYS A 175 -28.39 15.94 13.37
N ILE A 176 -28.41 14.78 12.70
CA ILE A 176 -27.27 14.25 11.98
C ILE A 176 -27.68 14.14 10.51
N TYR A 177 -26.98 14.84 9.64
CA TYR A 177 -27.26 14.91 8.22
C TYR A 177 -26.16 14.30 7.37
N ASP A 178 -26.55 13.74 6.23
CA ASP A 178 -25.64 13.58 5.12
C ASP A 178 -25.33 14.95 4.47
N PHE A 179 -24.40 14.99 3.51
CA PHE A 179 -24.07 16.24 2.82
C PHE A 179 -25.16 16.75 1.87
N ALA A 180 -26.24 15.99 1.67
CA ALA A 180 -27.45 16.41 0.97
C ALA A 180 -28.59 16.83 1.91
N PHE A 181 -28.30 16.94 3.22
CA PHE A 181 -29.27 17.27 4.28
C PHE A 181 -30.43 16.27 4.44
N ASN A 182 -30.16 14.99 4.21
CA ASN A 182 -31.08 13.92 4.62
C ASN A 182 -30.79 13.53 6.08
N GLU A 183 -31.81 13.22 6.85
CA GLU A 183 -31.74 12.99 8.29
C GLU A 183 -32.46 11.70 8.74
N PRO A 184 -31.95 10.98 9.78
CA PRO A 184 -30.54 10.92 10.16
C PRO A 184 -29.78 10.05 9.15
N ALA A 185 -28.68 10.53 8.64
CA ALA A 185 -27.94 9.84 7.61
C ALA A 185 -26.45 10.22 7.61
N ALA A 186 -25.63 9.42 6.96
CA ALA A 186 -24.27 9.79 6.61
C ALA A 186 -24.02 9.46 5.13
N ASP A 187 -23.36 10.39 4.43
CA ASP A 187 -22.86 10.18 3.07
C ASP A 187 -21.69 9.19 3.07
N LYS A 188 -21.29 8.77 1.88
CA LYS A 188 -20.07 7.94 1.70
C LYS A 188 -18.82 8.59 2.26
N ASN A 189 -18.75 9.90 2.28
CA ASN A 189 -17.58 10.67 2.64
C ASN A 189 -17.63 11.26 4.04
N GLY A 190 -18.77 11.18 4.76
CA GLY A 190 -18.92 11.76 6.07
C GLY A 190 -20.33 12.20 6.39
N PHE A 191 -20.47 13.06 7.39
CA PHE A 191 -21.74 13.55 7.90
C PHE A 191 -21.59 14.92 8.53
N ILE A 192 -22.71 15.58 8.82
CA ILE A 192 -22.77 16.86 9.52
C ILE A 192 -23.60 16.63 10.78
N VAL A 193 -23.11 17.14 11.90
CA VAL A 193 -23.83 17.11 13.17
C VAL A 193 -24.23 18.53 13.54
N TYR A 194 -25.46 18.69 14.03
CA TYR A 194 -25.98 19.95 14.54
C TYR A 194 -26.42 19.78 15.98
N TRP A 195 -26.05 20.73 16.82
CA TRP A 195 -26.50 20.86 18.19
C TRP A 195 -27.20 22.19 18.39
N GLU A 196 -28.21 22.20 19.22
CA GLU A 196 -28.89 23.40 19.69
C GLU A 196 -28.22 23.87 20.98
N PRO A 197 -27.67 25.10 21.04
CA PRO A 197 -27.14 25.65 22.27
C PRO A 197 -28.28 26.01 23.21
N GLU A 198 -28.16 25.64 24.49
CA GLU A 198 -29.12 25.92 25.53
C GLU A 198 -28.67 27.07 26.48
N GLY A 199 -27.47 27.61 26.23
CA GLY A 199 -26.90 28.70 27.05
C GLY A 199 -25.58 29.23 26.55
N ASN A 200 -25.02 30.16 27.30
CA ASN A 200 -23.71 30.73 27.02
C ASN A 200 -22.59 29.73 27.36
N GLY A 201 -21.68 29.51 26.43
CA GLY A 201 -20.58 28.58 26.62
C GLY A 201 -20.97 27.14 26.33
N SER A 202 -22.04 26.96 25.57
CA SER A 202 -22.43 25.64 25.07
C SER A 202 -21.28 24.93 24.36
N PHE A 203 -21.05 23.67 24.72
CA PHE A 203 -20.02 22.90 24.11
C PHE A 203 -20.35 21.40 24.17
N VAL A 204 -19.81 20.66 23.21
CA VAL A 204 -19.88 19.19 23.13
C VAL A 204 -18.59 18.64 22.60
N SER A 205 -18.17 17.50 23.11
CA SER A 205 -17.09 16.72 22.56
C SER A 205 -17.40 15.23 22.63
N GLY A 206 -16.85 14.48 21.70
CA GLY A 206 -17.12 13.06 21.67
C GLY A 206 -16.32 12.33 20.63
N GLU A 207 -16.71 11.09 20.44
CA GLU A 207 -16.10 10.18 19.48
C GLU A 207 -17.17 9.64 18.53
N TRP A 208 -16.76 9.34 17.33
CA TRP A 208 -17.63 8.67 16.38
C TRP A 208 -16.97 7.38 15.87
N THR A 209 -17.79 6.44 15.47
CA THR A 209 -17.35 5.21 14.82
C THR A 209 -18.31 4.87 13.71
N VAL A 210 -17.77 4.62 12.51
CA VAL A 210 -18.52 4.07 11.39
C VAL A 210 -17.94 2.72 11.00
N THR A 211 -18.82 1.75 10.71
CA THR A 211 -18.42 0.44 10.20
C THR A 211 -19.05 0.22 8.83
N ALA A 212 -18.20 -0.07 7.85
CA ALA A 212 -18.62 -0.31 6.47
C ALA A 212 -19.60 -1.49 6.37
N PRO A 213 -20.60 -1.40 5.48
CA PRO A 213 -21.57 -2.47 5.22
C PRO A 213 -20.95 -3.74 4.67
#